data_775e22a5b43cbed72a3c1154167ebe52
#
_entry.id   775e22a5b43cbed72a3c1154167ebe52
#
_cell.length_a   1.000
_cell.length_b   1.000
_cell.length_c   1.000
_cell.angle_alpha   90.00
_cell.angle_beta   90.00
_cell.angle_gamma   90.00
#
_symmetry.space_group_name_H-M   'P 1'
#
loop_
_entity.id
_entity.type
_entity.pdbx_description
1 polymer ?
#
loop_
_entity_poly.entity_id
_entity_poly.type
_entity_poly.pdbx_seq_one_letter_code
_entity_poly.pdbx_strand_id
1 'polypeptide(L)'
;MESTEVGKIWANSGDSHIIEPPTLFDSLPPHLKELMPRSVKSTDGATETIYLDGQEFTRALPQAAPGEQGGRPPRMTAMPKDTDVSEAANRHIQANDAEHRLKDADNEGIWAEVIYPSLGIWASNLRTPELAKRGSRLMNEFALDFQNQSERFVCTASIPMLNVDDAVAEIKRASADGFLGGFLPVLPPRGRPDWHHEEWDPMWDAFADTGMRICIHIGTEPLEPTERTGVYFRGRGGAVLNYVETTYGGQKMVTKLIASGVLDQRRELKVLVSEGGATWGPFLADRMTEGYRQHSAGVRPVLNREPAEILYEQVYASFQHDSSAILACSAMGWQNVMWGSDYPHFEGTFGHTQETLHGLFDGVDEKVSHRIRIGAFQELFPSVPLPAFAA
;
A
#
# COMPACT_ATOMS: atom_id res chain seq x y z
N MET A 1 15.11 40.41 5.06
CA MET A 1 15.16 39.22 4.20
C MET A 1 13.70 38.90 3.87
N GLU A 2 13.28 39.28 2.67
CA GLU A 2 11.96 38.91 2.16
C GLU A 2 11.90 37.38 2.08
N SER A 3 10.93 36.81 2.79
CA SER A 3 10.57 35.40 2.57
C SER A 3 10.02 35.33 1.14
N THR A 4 10.80 34.84 0.19
CA THR A 4 10.24 34.36 -1.06
C THR A 4 9.22 33.28 -0.67
N GLU A 5 7.93 33.56 -0.90
CA GLU A 5 6.90 32.53 -0.84
C GLU A 5 7.34 31.41 -1.80
N VAL A 6 7.81 30.32 -1.25
CA VAL A 6 8.13 29.12 -2.03
C VAL A 6 6.79 28.61 -2.53
N GLY A 7 6.62 28.53 -3.85
CA GLY A 7 5.36 28.10 -4.45
C GLY A 7 4.97 26.69 -3.99
N LYS A 8 3.66 26.43 -3.81
CA LYS A 8 3.15 25.12 -3.43
C LYS A 8 3.57 24.07 -4.48
N ILE A 9 4.20 22.99 -4.02
CA ILE A 9 4.49 21.82 -4.84
C ILE A 9 3.26 20.92 -4.85
N TRP A 10 2.81 20.55 -6.04
CA TRP A 10 1.72 19.61 -6.22
C TRP A 10 2.24 18.22 -6.60
N ALA A 11 1.60 17.18 -6.03
CA ALA A 11 1.90 15.78 -6.31
C ALA A 11 0.62 14.95 -6.32
N ASN A 12 0.65 13.81 -7.02
CA ASN A 12 -0.29 12.71 -6.81
C ASN A 12 0.27 11.79 -5.74
N SER A 13 -0.61 11.20 -4.95
CA SER A 13 -0.24 10.24 -3.92
C SER A 13 -0.50 8.81 -4.39
N GLY A 14 0.57 8.00 -4.48
CA GLY A 14 0.46 6.57 -4.76
C GLY A 14 0.06 5.73 -3.53
N ASP A 15 -0.27 6.40 -2.41
CA ASP A 15 -0.58 5.75 -1.15
C ASP A 15 -1.37 6.64 -0.20
N SER A 16 -2.53 6.15 0.22
CA SER A 16 -3.37 6.71 1.27
C SER A 16 -4.43 5.69 1.70
N HIS A 17 -5.20 5.99 2.74
CA HIS A 17 -6.14 5.04 3.32
C HIS A 17 -7.54 5.60 3.53
N ILE A 18 -8.53 4.70 3.47
CA ILE A 18 -9.89 4.91 3.96
C ILE A 18 -10.08 4.04 5.21
N ILE A 19 -10.79 4.57 6.21
CA ILE A 19 -11.02 3.86 7.47
C ILE A 19 -12.46 3.37 7.50
N GLU A 20 -12.67 2.09 7.30
CA GLU A 20 -14.02 1.51 7.30
C GLU A 20 -14.68 1.67 8.66
N PRO A 21 -15.90 2.26 8.72
CA PRO A 21 -16.59 2.44 9.98
C PRO A 21 -17.06 1.08 10.54
N PRO A 22 -17.05 0.86 11.86
CA PRO A 22 -17.50 -0.41 12.46
C PRO A 22 -18.93 -0.80 12.07
N THR A 23 -19.78 0.18 11.79
CA THR A 23 -21.18 -0.03 11.35
C THR A 23 -21.31 -0.60 9.95
N LEU A 24 -20.25 -0.55 9.14
CA LEU A 24 -20.25 -1.12 7.78
C LEU A 24 -20.67 -2.59 7.76
N PHE A 25 -20.30 -3.33 8.80
CA PHE A 25 -20.55 -4.76 8.89
C PHE A 25 -21.81 -5.14 9.66
N ASP A 26 -22.66 -4.16 9.99
CA ASP A 26 -23.91 -4.40 10.72
C ASP A 26 -24.93 -5.26 9.94
N SER A 27 -24.84 -5.25 8.62
CA SER A 27 -25.66 -6.08 7.73
C SER A 27 -25.23 -7.53 7.62
N LEU A 28 -24.04 -7.89 8.13
CA LEU A 28 -23.59 -9.28 8.16
C LEU A 28 -24.48 -10.15 9.05
N PRO A 29 -24.69 -11.43 8.67
CA PRO A 29 -25.30 -12.40 9.58
C PRO A 29 -24.54 -12.47 10.92
N PRO A 30 -25.21 -12.69 12.05
CA PRO A 30 -24.58 -12.67 13.38
C PRO A 30 -23.33 -13.53 13.48
N HIS A 31 -23.35 -14.75 12.92
CA HIS A 31 -22.22 -15.68 12.96
C HIS A 31 -20.98 -15.18 12.20
N LEU A 32 -21.15 -14.33 11.18
CA LEU A 32 -20.02 -13.70 10.47
C LEU A 32 -19.59 -12.41 11.16
N LYS A 33 -20.53 -11.64 11.73
CA LYS A 33 -20.22 -10.42 12.46
C LYS A 33 -19.32 -10.67 13.67
N GLU A 34 -19.50 -11.80 14.37
CA GLU A 34 -18.66 -12.22 15.48
C GLU A 34 -17.20 -12.52 15.07
N LEU A 35 -16.97 -12.83 13.79
CA LEU A 35 -15.65 -13.13 13.24
C LEU A 35 -14.89 -11.89 12.76
N MET A 36 -15.56 -10.74 12.69
CA MET A 36 -14.96 -9.49 12.21
C MET A 36 -13.80 -9.04 13.11
N PRO A 37 -12.81 -8.31 12.54
CA PRO A 37 -11.68 -7.79 13.29
C PRO A 37 -12.15 -6.92 14.47
N ARG A 38 -11.61 -7.20 15.64
CA ARG A 38 -11.76 -6.35 16.82
C ARG A 38 -10.51 -6.42 17.68
N SER A 39 -10.17 -5.33 18.35
CA SER A 39 -9.06 -5.32 19.30
C SER A 39 -9.51 -4.93 20.69
N VAL A 40 -8.85 -5.51 21.70
CA VAL A 40 -9.08 -5.24 23.12
C VAL A 40 -7.74 -4.95 23.76
N LYS A 41 -7.60 -3.76 24.33
CA LYS A 41 -6.42 -3.40 25.13
C LYS A 41 -6.60 -3.91 26.56
N SER A 42 -5.52 -4.42 27.15
CA SER A 42 -5.47 -4.77 28.58
C SER A 42 -5.71 -3.53 29.45
N THR A 43 -6.20 -3.75 30.64
CA THR A 43 -6.54 -2.66 31.59
C THR A 43 -5.33 -1.83 32.02
N ASP A 44 -4.13 -2.39 31.97
CA ASP A 44 -2.86 -1.72 32.24
C ASP A 44 -2.24 -1.08 30.99
N GLY A 45 -2.89 -1.23 29.81
CA GLY A 45 -2.40 -0.72 28.53
C GLY A 45 -1.14 -1.41 28.00
N ALA A 46 -0.69 -2.50 28.63
CA ALA A 46 0.56 -3.16 28.25
C ALA A 46 0.44 -4.08 27.03
N THR A 47 -0.76 -4.59 26.78
CA THR A 47 -1.02 -5.51 25.67
C THR A 47 -2.29 -5.14 24.91
N GLU A 48 -2.36 -5.56 23.67
CA GLU A 48 -3.54 -5.53 22.83
C GLU A 48 -3.79 -6.93 22.28
N THR A 49 -5.02 -7.41 22.39
CA THR A 49 -5.44 -8.67 21.79
C THR A 49 -6.34 -8.38 20.60
N ILE A 50 -5.94 -8.88 19.44
CA ILE A 50 -6.68 -8.78 18.18
C ILE A 50 -7.41 -10.10 17.98
N TYR A 51 -8.71 -10.01 17.77
CA TYR A 51 -9.57 -11.12 17.39
C TYR A 51 -9.93 -10.97 15.93
N LEU A 52 -9.75 -12.02 15.14
CA LEU A 52 -10.03 -12.01 13.73
C LEU A 52 -10.34 -13.41 13.24
N ASP A 53 -11.53 -13.63 12.72
CA ASP A 53 -11.98 -14.90 12.11
C ASP A 53 -11.69 -16.13 13.01
N GLY A 54 -12.11 -16.03 14.27
CA GLY A 54 -11.92 -17.07 15.29
C GLY A 54 -10.48 -17.24 15.78
N GLN A 55 -9.58 -16.37 15.37
CA GLN A 55 -8.18 -16.34 15.80
C GLN A 55 -7.97 -15.24 16.85
N GLU A 56 -6.97 -15.45 17.68
CA GLU A 56 -6.57 -14.50 18.74
C GLU A 56 -5.06 -14.25 18.66
N PHE A 57 -4.68 -12.97 18.61
CA PHE A 57 -3.30 -12.53 18.54
C PHE A 57 -3.05 -11.46 19.59
N THR A 58 -2.23 -11.77 20.58
CA THR A 58 -1.86 -10.80 21.62
C THR A 58 -0.48 -10.21 21.32
N ARG A 59 -0.40 -8.87 21.30
CA ARG A 59 0.84 -8.13 21.13
C ARG A 59 1.10 -7.20 22.31
N ALA A 60 2.38 -7.03 22.67
CA ALA A 60 2.76 -6.01 23.62
C ALA A 60 2.62 -4.61 22.96
N LEU A 61 2.10 -3.66 23.70
CA LEU A 61 2.10 -2.26 23.28
C LEU A 61 3.36 -1.57 23.80
N PRO A 62 3.91 -0.60 23.04
CA PRO A 62 5.02 0.21 23.52
C PRO A 62 4.62 0.91 24.82
N GLN A 63 5.44 0.77 25.85
CA GLN A 63 5.27 1.48 27.13
C GLN A 63 6.30 2.59 27.18
N ALA A 64 5.88 3.80 27.54
CA ALA A 64 6.83 4.86 27.87
C ALA A 64 7.65 4.42 29.08
N ALA A 65 8.96 4.54 29.03
CA ALA A 65 9.78 4.30 30.20
C ALA A 65 9.43 5.30 31.30
N PRO A 66 9.42 4.90 32.59
CA PRO A 66 9.13 5.80 33.69
C PRO A 66 10.07 7.01 33.64
N GLY A 67 9.52 8.23 33.44
CA GLY A 67 10.29 9.47 33.34
C GLY A 67 10.71 9.89 31.95
N GLU A 68 10.50 9.08 30.93
CA GLU A 68 10.59 9.48 29.52
C GLU A 68 9.20 9.97 29.07
N GLN A 69 9.00 11.27 29.06
CA GLN A 69 8.08 11.87 28.10
C GLN A 69 8.67 11.51 26.74
N GLY A 70 7.90 10.79 25.91
CA GLY A 70 8.34 10.29 24.60
C GLY A 70 8.95 11.40 23.73
N GLY A 71 10.16 11.78 24.07
CA GLY A 71 10.94 12.77 23.39
C GLY A 71 11.84 12.09 22.39
N ARG A 72 11.76 12.47 21.14
CA ARG A 72 12.71 12.10 20.10
C ARG A 72 14.12 12.49 20.49
N PRO A 73 15.12 11.68 20.09
CA PRO A 73 16.51 12.09 20.13
C PRO A 73 16.65 13.43 19.40
N PRO A 74 17.43 14.41 19.96
CA PRO A 74 17.54 15.77 19.40
C PRO A 74 18.06 15.88 17.95
N ARG A 75 18.43 14.77 17.33
CA ARG A 75 19.01 14.72 15.96
C ARG A 75 18.04 14.27 14.86
N MET A 76 16.79 13.94 15.18
CA MET A 76 15.80 13.58 14.16
C MET A 76 14.82 14.75 14.02
N THR A 77 15.12 15.67 13.12
CA THR A 77 14.44 16.96 12.96
C THR A 77 13.26 16.93 11.99
N ALA A 78 12.92 15.80 11.40
CA ALA A 78 12.02 15.75 10.25
C ALA A 78 10.63 15.18 10.50
N MET A 79 10.14 15.12 11.72
CA MET A 79 8.75 14.74 12.01
C MET A 79 8.10 15.68 13.04
N PRO A 80 6.78 15.97 12.96
CA PRO A 80 6.09 16.87 13.85
C PRO A 80 6.30 16.52 15.33
N LYS A 81 6.50 17.53 16.16
CA LYS A 81 6.92 17.34 17.55
C LYS A 81 5.85 16.75 18.46
N ASP A 82 4.59 16.99 18.21
CA ASP A 82 3.49 16.58 19.05
C ASP A 82 2.26 16.31 18.19
N THR A 83 2.08 15.07 17.76
CA THR A 83 0.78 14.65 17.26
C THR A 83 -0.09 14.36 18.48
N ASP A 84 -1.05 15.23 18.78
CA ASP A 84 -2.08 14.94 19.77
C ASP A 84 -2.86 13.71 19.32
N VAL A 85 -2.92 12.68 20.17
CA VAL A 85 -3.64 11.44 19.89
C VAL A 85 -5.12 11.70 19.58
N SER A 86 -5.68 12.77 20.16
CA SER A 86 -7.06 13.20 19.89
C SER A 86 -7.21 13.80 18.49
N GLU A 87 -6.23 14.56 18.03
CA GLU A 87 -6.21 15.15 16.68
C GLU A 87 -6.09 14.07 15.60
N ALA A 88 -5.26 13.08 15.83
CA ALA A 88 -5.12 11.97 14.90
C ALA A 88 -6.36 11.06 14.84
N ALA A 89 -7.01 10.83 15.98
CA ALA A 89 -8.28 10.10 15.99
C ALA A 89 -9.37 10.87 15.21
N ASN A 90 -9.41 12.19 15.35
CA ASN A 90 -10.31 13.05 14.58
C ASN A 90 -9.97 13.03 13.08
N ARG A 91 -8.70 13.04 12.72
CA ARG A 91 -8.23 12.93 11.33
C ARG A 91 -8.69 11.63 10.68
N HIS A 92 -8.59 10.51 11.38
CA HIS A 92 -9.07 9.22 10.88
C HIS A 92 -10.59 9.23 10.59
N ILE A 93 -11.39 9.92 11.41
CA ILE A 93 -12.82 10.06 11.17
C ILE A 93 -13.08 10.98 9.96
N GLN A 94 -12.36 12.10 9.87
CA GLN A 94 -12.49 13.09 8.83
C GLN A 94 -12.00 12.60 7.46
N ALA A 95 -11.05 11.65 7.43
CA ALA A 95 -10.55 11.05 6.20
C ALA A 95 -11.61 10.30 5.39
N ASN A 96 -12.74 9.93 6.01
CA ASN A 96 -13.88 9.31 5.36
C ASN A 96 -14.93 10.31 4.85
N ASP A 97 -14.75 11.60 5.13
CA ASP A 97 -15.56 12.66 4.56
C ASP A 97 -14.86 13.23 3.34
N ALA A 98 -15.46 13.07 2.15
CA ALA A 98 -14.81 13.44 0.90
C ALA A 98 -14.52 14.94 0.78
N GLU A 99 -15.41 15.81 1.28
CA GLU A 99 -15.21 17.25 1.25
C GLU A 99 -14.04 17.65 2.15
N HIS A 100 -13.97 17.08 3.35
CA HIS A 100 -12.87 17.31 4.29
C HIS A 100 -11.53 16.83 3.72
N ARG A 101 -11.52 15.60 3.17
CA ARG A 101 -10.34 15.00 2.57
C ARG A 101 -9.82 15.80 1.38
N LEU A 102 -10.69 16.27 0.50
CA LEU A 102 -10.30 17.13 -0.62
C LEU A 102 -9.71 18.47 -0.14
N LYS A 103 -10.27 19.04 0.92
CA LYS A 103 -9.73 20.26 1.53
C LYS A 103 -8.35 20.03 2.14
N ASP A 104 -8.16 18.92 2.84
CA ASP A 104 -6.86 18.53 3.40
C ASP A 104 -5.85 18.29 2.27
N ALA A 105 -6.23 17.53 1.25
CA ALA A 105 -5.40 17.29 0.07
C ALA A 105 -4.99 18.57 -0.65
N ASP A 106 -5.94 19.49 -0.86
CA ASP A 106 -5.65 20.80 -1.46
C ASP A 106 -4.70 21.63 -0.60
N ASN A 107 -4.87 21.62 0.71
CA ASN A 107 -3.98 22.35 1.63
C ASN A 107 -2.56 21.78 1.57
N GLU A 108 -2.42 20.47 1.49
CA GLU A 108 -1.14 19.74 1.46
C GLU A 108 -0.50 19.71 0.06
N GLY A 109 -1.22 20.09 -1.01
CA GLY A 109 -0.72 20.04 -2.39
C GLY A 109 -0.82 18.65 -3.01
N ILE A 110 -1.82 17.85 -2.61
CA ILE A 110 -2.10 16.53 -3.17
C ILE A 110 -3.26 16.67 -4.15
N TRP A 111 -3.06 16.28 -5.41
CA TRP A 111 -4.11 16.37 -6.42
C TRP A 111 -4.99 15.13 -6.46
N ALA A 112 -4.42 13.95 -6.57
CA ALA A 112 -5.15 12.69 -6.63
C ALA A 112 -4.46 11.62 -5.77
N GLU A 113 -5.21 10.62 -5.36
CA GLU A 113 -4.72 9.61 -4.41
C GLU A 113 -5.15 8.20 -4.81
N VAL A 114 -4.22 7.24 -4.64
CA VAL A 114 -4.58 5.82 -4.51
C VAL A 114 -4.98 5.57 -3.07
N ILE A 115 -6.17 4.99 -2.86
CA ILE A 115 -6.77 4.84 -1.53
C ILE A 115 -6.97 3.36 -1.21
N TYR A 116 -6.29 2.90 -0.17
CA TYR A 116 -6.34 1.52 0.30
C TYR A 116 -7.37 1.31 1.41
N PRO A 117 -8.02 0.12 1.47
CA PRO A 117 -8.90 -0.24 2.58
C PRO A 117 -8.06 -0.55 3.83
N SER A 118 -8.33 0.08 4.97
CA SER A 118 -7.61 -0.18 6.21
C SER A 118 -7.90 -1.55 6.81
N LEU A 119 -9.16 -2.01 6.79
CA LEU A 119 -9.50 -3.37 7.22
C LEU A 119 -9.09 -4.43 6.19
N GLY A 120 -8.96 -4.05 4.93
CA GLY A 120 -8.50 -4.93 3.87
C GLY A 120 -7.09 -5.49 4.10
N ILE A 121 -6.23 -4.77 4.83
CA ILE A 121 -4.88 -5.25 5.18
C ILE A 121 -4.90 -6.57 5.98
N TRP A 122 -6.02 -6.91 6.62
CA TRP A 122 -6.19 -8.15 7.36
C TRP A 122 -6.63 -9.34 6.48
N ALA A 123 -6.84 -9.13 5.18
CA ALA A 123 -7.37 -10.13 4.26
C ALA A 123 -6.57 -11.45 4.23
N SER A 124 -5.24 -11.37 4.38
CA SER A 124 -4.34 -12.54 4.46
C SER A 124 -4.58 -13.41 5.70
N ASN A 125 -5.28 -12.87 6.71
CA ASN A 125 -5.56 -13.57 7.97
C ASN A 125 -6.93 -14.26 8.00
N LEU A 126 -7.78 -14.05 7.01
CA LEU A 126 -9.10 -14.66 6.93
C LEU A 126 -9.00 -16.17 6.66
N ARG A 127 -9.92 -16.95 7.24
CA ARG A 127 -10.06 -18.40 7.10
C ARG A 127 -11.45 -18.84 6.64
N THR A 128 -12.44 -17.97 6.83
CA THR A 128 -13.84 -18.24 6.48
C THR A 128 -14.16 -17.68 5.09
N PRO A 129 -14.35 -18.51 4.04
CA PRO A 129 -14.60 -18.04 2.69
C PRO A 129 -15.82 -17.12 2.57
N GLU A 130 -16.91 -17.42 3.30
CA GLU A 130 -18.11 -16.59 3.28
C GLU A 130 -17.84 -15.19 3.89
N LEU A 131 -17.03 -15.12 4.97
CA LEU A 131 -16.62 -13.83 5.55
C LEU A 131 -15.77 -13.04 4.57
N ALA A 132 -14.76 -13.68 3.96
CA ALA A 132 -13.90 -13.03 2.98
C ALA A 132 -14.73 -12.45 1.81
N LYS A 133 -15.65 -13.23 1.25
CA LYS A 133 -16.51 -12.81 0.14
C LYS A 133 -17.46 -11.66 0.51
N ARG A 134 -18.19 -11.80 1.62
CA ARG A 134 -19.18 -10.78 2.03
C ARG A 134 -18.52 -9.54 2.58
N GLY A 135 -17.41 -9.70 3.34
CA GLY A 135 -16.65 -8.59 3.88
C GLY A 135 -16.02 -7.74 2.78
N SER A 136 -15.35 -8.39 1.81
CA SER A 136 -14.81 -7.68 0.64
C SER A 136 -15.91 -6.93 -0.13
N ARG A 137 -17.09 -7.54 -0.30
CA ARG A 137 -18.22 -6.87 -0.96
C ARG A 137 -18.65 -5.59 -0.25
N LEU A 138 -18.84 -5.64 1.07
CA LEU A 138 -19.23 -4.47 1.85
C LEU A 138 -18.16 -3.37 1.84
N MET A 139 -16.89 -3.76 1.96
CA MET A 139 -15.78 -2.80 1.86
C MET A 139 -15.74 -2.15 0.48
N ASN A 140 -15.96 -2.92 -0.59
CA ASN A 140 -15.96 -2.39 -1.95
C ASN A 140 -17.17 -1.47 -2.23
N GLU A 141 -18.36 -1.78 -1.71
CA GLU A 141 -19.52 -0.90 -1.81
C GLU A 141 -19.26 0.44 -1.11
N PHE A 142 -18.69 0.42 0.09
CA PHE A 142 -18.30 1.61 0.82
C PHE A 142 -17.20 2.42 0.09
N ALA A 143 -16.17 1.75 -0.40
CA ALA A 143 -15.08 2.40 -1.13
C ALA A 143 -15.57 2.99 -2.46
N LEU A 144 -16.50 2.34 -3.15
CA LEU A 144 -17.11 2.85 -4.38
C LEU A 144 -17.95 4.10 -4.14
N ASP A 145 -18.79 4.09 -3.11
CA ASP A 145 -19.58 5.26 -2.71
C ASP A 145 -18.67 6.44 -2.38
N PHE A 146 -17.53 6.19 -1.76
CA PHE A 146 -16.52 7.20 -1.48
C PHE A 146 -15.83 7.68 -2.76
N GLN A 147 -15.32 6.78 -3.59
CA GLN A 147 -14.65 7.09 -4.86
C GLN A 147 -15.52 7.96 -5.79
N ASN A 148 -16.80 7.66 -5.87
CA ASN A 148 -17.74 8.38 -6.74
C ASN A 148 -17.98 9.84 -6.33
N GLN A 149 -17.47 10.27 -5.18
CA GLN A 149 -17.58 11.67 -4.76
C GLN A 149 -16.52 12.58 -5.38
N SER A 150 -15.44 12.01 -5.97
CA SER A 150 -14.43 12.80 -6.67
C SER A 150 -13.66 11.97 -7.68
N GLU A 151 -13.43 12.53 -8.88
CA GLU A 151 -12.55 11.95 -9.91
C GLU A 151 -11.07 11.89 -9.48
N ARG A 152 -10.72 12.48 -8.34
CA ARG A 152 -9.38 12.49 -7.76
C ARG A 152 -9.10 11.27 -6.88
N PHE A 153 -10.11 10.47 -6.58
CA PHE A 153 -10.01 9.28 -5.72
C PHE A 153 -9.90 8.01 -6.54
N VAL A 154 -8.85 7.24 -6.30
CA VAL A 154 -8.63 5.92 -6.88
C VAL A 154 -8.65 4.91 -5.75
N CYS A 155 -9.84 4.49 -5.33
CA CYS A 155 -9.96 3.42 -4.33
C CYS A 155 -9.55 2.07 -4.92
N THR A 156 -8.92 1.23 -4.10
CA THR A 156 -8.57 -0.14 -4.47
C THR A 156 -9.62 -1.11 -3.94
N ALA A 157 -10.06 -2.03 -4.81
CA ALA A 157 -11.05 -3.03 -4.42
C ALA A 157 -10.42 -4.16 -3.59
N SER A 158 -11.02 -4.51 -2.47
CA SER A 158 -10.67 -5.70 -1.68
C SER A 158 -11.04 -6.97 -2.42
N ILE A 159 -10.09 -7.88 -2.64
CA ILE A 159 -10.30 -9.12 -3.39
C ILE A 159 -10.36 -10.32 -2.42
N PRO A 160 -11.44 -11.13 -2.42
CA PRO A 160 -11.53 -12.32 -1.58
C PRO A 160 -10.67 -13.46 -2.14
N MET A 161 -9.62 -13.88 -1.42
CA MET A 161 -8.60 -14.80 -1.94
C MET A 161 -8.68 -16.22 -1.37
N LEU A 162 -9.65 -16.53 -0.54
CA LEU A 162 -9.82 -17.91 -0.02
C LEU A 162 -10.36 -18.88 -1.07
N ASN A 163 -10.98 -18.36 -2.12
CA ASN A 163 -11.46 -19.10 -3.26
C ASN A 163 -11.15 -18.33 -4.55
N VAL A 164 -10.50 -18.96 -5.52
CA VAL A 164 -10.08 -18.31 -6.77
C VAL A 164 -11.29 -17.85 -7.61
N ASP A 165 -12.36 -18.65 -7.65
CA ASP A 165 -13.57 -18.26 -8.40
C ASP A 165 -14.23 -17.01 -7.81
N ASP A 166 -14.25 -16.89 -6.47
CA ASP A 166 -14.74 -15.70 -5.80
C ASP A 166 -13.85 -14.48 -6.09
N ALA A 167 -12.52 -14.67 -6.12
CA ALA A 167 -11.58 -13.61 -6.50
C ALA A 167 -11.82 -13.12 -7.94
N VAL A 168 -11.92 -14.05 -8.89
CA VAL A 168 -12.21 -13.75 -10.32
C VAL A 168 -13.54 -13.02 -10.47
N ALA A 169 -14.59 -13.50 -9.79
CA ALA A 169 -15.90 -12.87 -9.84
C ALA A 169 -15.87 -11.44 -9.29
N GLU A 170 -15.16 -11.20 -8.18
CA GLU A 170 -15.07 -9.89 -7.56
C GLU A 170 -14.21 -8.92 -8.39
N ILE A 171 -13.10 -9.35 -8.99
CA ILE A 171 -12.29 -8.54 -9.90
C ILE A 171 -13.15 -8.04 -11.07
N LYS A 172 -13.86 -8.95 -11.73
CA LYS A 172 -14.73 -8.59 -12.87
C LYS A 172 -15.84 -7.63 -12.46
N ARG A 173 -16.44 -7.84 -11.28
CA ARG A 173 -17.48 -6.95 -10.76
C ARG A 173 -16.91 -5.58 -10.43
N ALA A 174 -15.81 -5.54 -9.65
CA ALA A 174 -15.19 -4.28 -9.24
C ALA A 174 -14.76 -3.44 -10.45
N SER A 175 -14.19 -4.07 -11.47
CA SER A 175 -13.87 -3.39 -12.73
C SER A 175 -15.12 -2.81 -13.42
N ALA A 176 -16.21 -3.58 -13.48
CA ALA A 176 -17.46 -3.11 -14.05
C ALA A 176 -18.10 -1.94 -13.27
N ASP A 177 -17.86 -1.89 -11.97
CA ASP A 177 -18.30 -0.81 -11.08
C ASP A 177 -17.39 0.44 -11.14
N GLY A 178 -16.22 0.35 -11.80
CA GLY A 178 -15.34 1.49 -12.04
C GLY A 178 -14.07 1.53 -11.16
N PHE A 179 -13.75 0.47 -10.43
CA PHE A 179 -12.45 0.38 -9.77
C PHE A 179 -11.33 0.23 -10.78
N LEU A 180 -10.24 0.97 -10.56
CA LEU A 180 -9.04 0.93 -11.41
C LEU A 180 -7.95 -0.01 -10.86
N GLY A 181 -8.02 -0.38 -9.60
CA GLY A 181 -7.07 -1.26 -8.94
C GLY A 181 -7.74 -2.25 -7.98
N GLY A 182 -7.13 -3.44 -7.84
CA GLY A 182 -7.52 -4.44 -6.87
C GLY A 182 -6.41 -4.63 -5.84
N PHE A 183 -6.75 -4.56 -4.57
CA PHE A 183 -5.83 -4.74 -3.45
C PHE A 183 -5.55 -6.22 -3.20
N LEU A 184 -4.26 -6.56 -3.15
CA LEU A 184 -3.76 -7.88 -2.74
C LEU A 184 -2.72 -7.74 -1.62
N PRO A 185 -2.74 -8.62 -0.60
CA PRO A 185 -1.69 -8.67 0.40
C PRO A 185 -0.39 -9.24 -0.18
N VAL A 186 0.73 -8.95 0.47
CA VAL A 186 2.07 -9.43 0.06
C VAL A 186 2.22 -10.95 0.11
N LEU A 187 1.41 -11.63 0.93
CA LEU A 187 1.29 -13.08 0.98
C LEU A 187 -0.17 -13.50 0.89
N PRO A 188 -0.48 -14.64 0.24
CA PRO A 188 -1.83 -15.15 0.19
C PRO A 188 -2.30 -15.59 1.58
N PRO A 189 -3.63 -15.77 1.78
CA PRO A 189 -4.17 -16.34 3.01
C PRO A 189 -3.56 -17.69 3.35
N ARG A 190 -3.44 -17.97 4.65
CA ARG A 190 -2.90 -19.23 5.14
C ARG A 190 -3.59 -20.45 4.55
N GLY A 191 -2.78 -21.46 4.20
CA GLY A 191 -3.28 -22.69 3.60
C GLY A 191 -3.53 -22.57 2.09
N ARG A 192 -3.36 -21.37 1.54
CA ARG A 192 -3.35 -21.19 0.08
C ARG A 192 -1.91 -21.29 -0.45
N PRO A 193 -1.70 -21.77 -1.68
CA PRO A 193 -0.38 -21.78 -2.30
C PRO A 193 0.13 -20.34 -2.51
N ASP A 194 1.44 -20.18 -2.53
CA ASP A 194 2.09 -18.89 -2.71
C ASP A 194 1.85 -18.31 -4.12
N TRP A 195 2.00 -16.98 -4.28
CA TRP A 195 1.64 -16.22 -5.48
C TRP A 195 2.23 -16.71 -6.81
N HIS A 196 3.31 -17.46 -6.77
CA HIS A 196 3.94 -18.07 -7.96
C HIS A 196 3.29 -19.39 -8.41
N HIS A 197 2.27 -19.87 -7.71
CA HIS A 197 1.61 -21.14 -8.03
C HIS A 197 0.53 -20.95 -9.10
N GLU A 198 0.43 -21.91 -10.03
CA GLU A 198 -0.51 -21.90 -11.17
C GLU A 198 -1.99 -21.82 -10.78
N GLU A 199 -2.32 -22.15 -9.53
CA GLU A 199 -3.69 -22.04 -9.01
C GLU A 199 -4.23 -20.59 -9.11
N TRP A 200 -3.35 -19.58 -9.10
CA TRP A 200 -3.70 -18.17 -9.20
C TRP A 200 -3.84 -17.67 -10.64
N ASP A 201 -3.50 -18.46 -11.65
CA ASP A 201 -3.55 -18.02 -13.05
C ASP A 201 -4.91 -17.45 -13.46
N PRO A 202 -6.09 -18.05 -13.09
CA PRO A 202 -7.39 -17.44 -13.42
C PRO A 202 -7.58 -16.05 -12.81
N MET A 203 -7.00 -15.77 -11.65
CA MET A 203 -7.05 -14.45 -11.02
C MET A 203 -6.16 -13.46 -11.77
N TRP A 204 -4.96 -13.87 -12.17
CA TRP A 204 -4.08 -13.04 -12.98
C TRP A 204 -4.67 -12.73 -14.37
N ASP A 205 -5.33 -13.70 -14.99
CA ASP A 205 -6.08 -13.52 -16.23
C ASP A 205 -7.22 -12.50 -16.05
N ALA A 206 -7.96 -12.58 -14.95
CA ALA A 206 -9.04 -11.63 -14.66
C ALA A 206 -8.53 -10.20 -14.48
N PHE A 207 -7.38 -9.99 -13.83
CA PHE A 207 -6.73 -8.67 -13.75
C PHE A 207 -6.28 -8.19 -15.14
N ALA A 208 -5.71 -9.06 -15.96
CA ALA A 208 -5.28 -8.75 -17.31
C ALA A 208 -6.47 -8.35 -18.21
N ASP A 209 -7.52 -9.19 -18.24
CA ASP A 209 -8.71 -8.99 -19.03
C ASP A 209 -9.46 -7.69 -18.68
N THR A 210 -9.48 -7.33 -17.39
CA THR A 210 -10.16 -6.13 -16.91
C THR A 210 -9.31 -4.86 -17.00
N GLY A 211 -8.00 -5.01 -17.12
CA GLY A 211 -7.05 -3.91 -17.06
C GLY A 211 -6.92 -3.28 -15.66
N MET A 212 -7.47 -3.88 -14.61
CA MET A 212 -7.27 -3.41 -13.24
C MET A 212 -5.81 -3.57 -12.83
N ARG A 213 -5.30 -2.61 -12.07
CA ARG A 213 -3.94 -2.65 -11.52
C ARG A 213 -3.91 -3.58 -10.31
N ILE A 214 -2.84 -4.35 -10.16
CA ILE A 214 -2.56 -5.11 -8.94
C ILE A 214 -1.93 -4.12 -7.95
N CYS A 215 -2.64 -3.79 -6.89
CA CYS A 215 -2.18 -2.86 -5.87
C CYS A 215 -1.79 -3.65 -4.61
N ILE A 216 -0.54 -3.57 -4.21
CA ILE A 216 0.05 -4.27 -3.07
C ILE A 216 0.42 -3.24 -2.02
N HIS A 217 0.06 -3.48 -0.76
CA HIS A 217 0.47 -2.64 0.35
C HIS A 217 1.35 -3.45 1.32
N ILE A 218 2.39 -2.81 1.88
CA ILE A 218 3.23 -3.45 2.90
C ILE A 218 2.44 -3.72 4.19
N GLY A 219 3.03 -4.48 5.13
CA GLY A 219 2.38 -4.75 6.43
C GLY A 219 1.18 -5.70 6.37
N THR A 220 1.02 -6.42 5.25
CA THR A 220 -0.13 -7.30 4.98
C THR A 220 0.20 -8.79 5.06
N GLU A 221 1.32 -9.13 5.69
CA GLU A 221 1.68 -10.50 5.99
C GLU A 221 0.68 -11.13 6.97
N PRO A 222 0.42 -12.45 6.84
CA PRO A 222 -0.40 -13.16 7.83
C PRO A 222 0.18 -13.05 9.24
N LEU A 223 -0.70 -12.79 10.22
CA LEU A 223 -0.35 -12.73 11.63
C LEU A 223 0.07 -14.11 12.16
N GLU A 224 1.36 -14.33 12.44
CA GLU A 224 1.88 -15.57 13.04
C GLU A 224 2.46 -15.28 14.43
N PRO A 225 1.93 -15.90 15.51
CA PRO A 225 2.49 -15.68 16.84
C PRO A 225 3.94 -16.10 16.99
N THR A 226 4.40 -17.02 16.14
CA THR A 226 5.73 -17.63 16.18
C THR A 226 6.68 -17.11 15.10
N GLU A 227 6.18 -16.41 14.11
CA GLU A 227 7.01 -15.89 13.03
C GLU A 227 7.62 -14.54 13.37
N ARG A 228 8.87 -14.39 12.99
CA ARG A 228 9.68 -13.20 13.22
C ARG A 228 9.71 -12.36 11.94
N THR A 229 8.53 -11.93 11.48
CA THR A 229 8.41 -11.11 10.29
C THR A 229 7.60 -9.86 10.58
N GLY A 230 8.04 -8.72 10.08
CA GLY A 230 7.29 -7.48 10.06
C GLY A 230 6.79 -7.04 11.44
N VAL A 231 5.51 -6.74 11.53
CA VAL A 231 4.82 -6.14 12.69
C VAL A 231 4.93 -6.90 14.04
N TYR A 232 5.70 -7.98 14.11
CA TYR A 232 5.75 -8.85 15.28
C TYR A 232 7.00 -8.73 16.13
N PHE A 233 8.02 -8.03 15.68
CA PHE A 233 9.20 -7.80 16.50
C PHE A 233 8.84 -7.00 17.75
N ARG A 234 9.28 -7.51 18.90
CA ARG A 234 9.11 -6.88 20.20
C ARG A 234 10.46 -6.80 20.90
N GLY A 235 10.59 -5.88 21.85
CA GLY A 235 11.81 -5.69 22.58
C GLY A 235 12.83 -4.83 21.83
N ARG A 236 14.11 -5.16 22.02
CA ARG A 236 15.21 -4.31 21.51
C ARG A 236 15.17 -4.15 20.01
N GLY A 237 15.01 -2.92 19.52
CA GLY A 237 14.94 -2.59 18.10
C GLY A 237 13.59 -2.87 17.44
N GLY A 238 12.61 -3.42 18.15
CA GLY A 238 11.36 -3.96 17.56
C GLY A 238 10.62 -3.00 16.65
N ALA A 239 10.45 -1.74 17.04
CA ALA A 239 9.74 -0.77 16.22
C ALA A 239 10.45 -0.52 14.87
N VAL A 240 11.78 -0.38 14.88
CA VAL A 240 12.57 -0.18 13.66
C VAL A 240 12.55 -1.43 12.79
N LEU A 241 12.69 -2.62 13.39
CA LEU A 241 12.63 -3.88 12.67
C LEU A 241 11.27 -4.07 11.98
N ASN A 242 10.17 -3.79 12.69
CA ASN A 242 8.83 -3.88 12.11
C ASN A 242 8.68 -2.91 10.92
N TYR A 243 9.10 -1.67 11.07
CA TYR A 243 8.99 -0.65 10.02
C TYR A 243 9.81 -1.01 8.78
N VAL A 244 11.05 -1.50 8.95
CA VAL A 244 11.92 -1.84 7.82
C VAL A 244 11.51 -3.15 7.15
N GLU A 245 11.25 -4.21 7.93
CA GLU A 245 11.04 -5.54 7.35
C GLU A 245 9.69 -5.70 6.64
N THR A 246 8.66 -4.90 7.01
CA THR A 246 7.40 -4.87 6.26
C THR A 246 7.59 -4.49 4.80
N THR A 247 8.61 -3.70 4.47
CA THR A 247 8.90 -3.32 3.07
C THR A 247 9.35 -4.49 2.21
N TYR A 248 9.90 -5.56 2.80
CA TYR A 248 10.41 -6.72 2.06
C TYR A 248 9.29 -7.59 1.46
N GLY A 249 8.09 -7.53 2.01
CA GLY A 249 6.95 -8.31 1.52
C GLY A 249 6.63 -8.03 0.07
N GLY A 250 6.51 -6.76 -0.31
CA GLY A 250 6.27 -6.34 -1.68
C GLY A 250 7.37 -6.78 -2.66
N GLN A 251 8.63 -6.63 -2.25
CA GLN A 251 9.79 -7.07 -3.04
C GLN A 251 9.75 -8.59 -3.32
N LYS A 252 9.43 -9.39 -2.28
CA LYS A 252 9.28 -10.84 -2.42
C LYS A 252 8.13 -11.22 -3.36
N MET A 253 6.99 -10.52 -3.27
CA MET A 253 5.86 -10.77 -4.16
C MET A 253 6.23 -10.46 -5.61
N VAL A 254 6.82 -9.31 -5.89
CA VAL A 254 7.30 -8.93 -7.23
C VAL A 254 8.27 -9.98 -7.78
N THR A 255 9.22 -10.43 -6.95
CA THR A 255 10.16 -11.49 -7.34
C THR A 255 9.44 -12.75 -7.81
N LYS A 256 8.39 -13.17 -7.08
CA LYS A 256 7.59 -14.36 -7.42
C LYS A 256 6.82 -14.17 -8.73
N LEU A 257 6.16 -13.03 -8.91
CA LEU A 257 5.37 -12.74 -10.12
C LEU A 257 6.23 -12.67 -11.38
N ILE A 258 7.46 -12.17 -11.28
CA ILE A 258 8.41 -12.17 -12.41
C ILE A 258 8.97 -13.57 -12.63
N ALA A 259 9.50 -14.22 -11.59
CA ALA A 259 10.19 -15.51 -11.71
C ALA A 259 9.27 -16.64 -12.19
N SER A 260 7.99 -16.64 -11.82
CA SER A 260 7.00 -17.60 -12.28
C SER A 260 6.45 -17.32 -13.69
N GLY A 261 6.82 -16.18 -14.30
CA GLY A 261 6.36 -15.79 -15.63
C GLY A 261 4.97 -15.16 -15.66
N VAL A 262 4.33 -14.90 -14.52
CA VAL A 262 3.00 -14.24 -14.46
C VAL A 262 3.00 -12.94 -15.22
N LEU A 263 3.97 -12.05 -14.93
CA LEU A 263 4.10 -10.75 -15.61
C LEU A 263 4.65 -10.86 -17.03
N ASP A 264 5.50 -11.86 -17.31
CA ASP A 264 6.02 -12.08 -18.65
C ASP A 264 4.95 -12.53 -19.66
N GLN A 265 4.04 -13.38 -19.21
CA GLN A 265 2.92 -13.88 -20.02
C GLN A 265 1.79 -12.87 -20.19
N ARG A 266 1.64 -11.92 -19.26
CA ARG A 266 0.56 -10.92 -19.19
C ARG A 266 1.15 -9.51 -19.16
N ARG A 267 1.57 -9.05 -20.32
CA ARG A 267 2.32 -7.78 -20.47
C ARG A 267 1.50 -6.55 -20.07
N GLU A 268 0.19 -6.64 -20.17
CA GLU A 268 -0.78 -5.61 -19.78
C GLU A 268 -0.90 -5.45 -18.26
N LEU A 269 -0.53 -6.45 -17.47
CA LEU A 269 -0.55 -6.34 -16.02
C LEU A 269 0.41 -5.26 -15.54
N LYS A 270 -0.07 -4.42 -14.61
CA LYS A 270 0.74 -3.45 -13.88
C LYS A 270 0.57 -3.69 -12.39
N VAL A 271 1.67 -3.59 -11.67
CA VAL A 271 1.75 -3.83 -10.22
C VAL A 271 2.22 -2.55 -9.56
N LEU A 272 1.48 -2.07 -8.55
CA LEU A 272 1.89 -0.98 -7.68
C LEU A 272 2.21 -1.56 -6.30
N VAL A 273 3.42 -1.32 -5.81
CA VAL A 273 3.83 -1.61 -4.43
C VAL A 273 3.83 -0.31 -3.64
N SER A 274 2.85 -0.14 -2.76
CA SER A 274 2.71 1.06 -1.95
C SER A 274 3.43 0.97 -0.62
N GLU A 275 3.95 2.11 -0.16
CA GLU A 275 4.72 2.31 1.08
C GLU A 275 6.03 1.51 1.17
N GLY A 276 6.41 0.80 0.09
CA GLY A 276 7.57 -0.09 0.06
C GLY A 276 8.91 0.58 -0.18
N GLY A 277 8.94 1.91 -0.38
CA GLY A 277 10.11 2.59 -0.92
C GLY A 277 10.35 2.22 -2.39
N ALA A 278 11.41 2.74 -3.02
CA ALA A 278 11.63 2.48 -4.44
C ALA A 278 13.05 2.03 -4.80
N THR A 279 14.04 2.28 -3.95
CA THR A 279 15.46 1.98 -4.26
C THR A 279 15.72 0.48 -4.51
N TRP A 280 14.87 -0.39 -3.98
CA TRP A 280 14.96 -1.84 -4.17
C TRP A 280 14.73 -2.28 -5.62
N GLY A 281 13.97 -1.51 -6.43
CA GLY A 281 13.59 -1.91 -7.78
C GLY A 281 14.81 -2.17 -8.68
N PRO A 282 15.72 -1.21 -8.89
CA PRO A 282 16.93 -1.44 -9.68
C PRO A 282 17.81 -2.55 -9.14
N PHE A 283 18.00 -2.63 -7.81
CA PHE A 283 18.75 -3.74 -7.20
C PHE A 283 18.11 -5.09 -7.51
N LEU A 284 16.79 -5.19 -7.37
CA LEU A 284 16.06 -6.43 -7.66
C LEU A 284 16.13 -6.82 -9.14
N ALA A 285 16.02 -5.84 -10.03
CA ALA A 285 16.15 -6.04 -11.47
C ALA A 285 17.50 -6.69 -11.83
N ASP A 286 18.60 -6.14 -11.30
CA ASP A 286 19.95 -6.69 -11.50
C ASP A 286 20.07 -8.11 -10.92
N ARG A 287 19.64 -8.31 -9.67
CA ARG A 287 19.72 -9.62 -8.99
C ARG A 287 18.92 -10.70 -9.69
N MET A 288 17.72 -10.40 -10.15
CA MET A 288 16.88 -11.36 -10.87
C MET A 288 17.47 -11.69 -12.24
N THR A 289 17.97 -10.69 -12.97
CA THR A 289 18.62 -10.91 -14.27
C THR A 289 19.86 -11.76 -14.12
N GLU A 290 20.70 -11.48 -13.12
CA GLU A 290 21.87 -12.32 -12.81
C GLU A 290 21.46 -13.75 -12.43
N GLY A 291 20.50 -13.90 -11.52
CA GLY A 291 19.97 -15.20 -11.08
C GLY A 291 19.42 -16.01 -12.25
N TYR A 292 18.67 -15.38 -13.13
CA TYR A 292 18.10 -16.02 -14.32
C TYR A 292 19.21 -16.55 -15.25
N ARG A 293 20.24 -15.76 -15.51
CA ARG A 293 21.39 -16.16 -16.36
C ARG A 293 22.25 -17.26 -15.74
N GLN A 294 22.56 -17.13 -14.45
CA GLN A 294 23.41 -18.09 -13.75
C GLN A 294 22.75 -19.46 -13.58
N HIS A 295 21.44 -19.50 -13.44
CA HIS A 295 20.67 -20.72 -13.22
C HIS A 295 19.84 -21.15 -14.43
N SER A 296 20.20 -20.69 -15.63
CA SER A 296 19.45 -20.87 -16.87
C SER A 296 19.05 -22.33 -17.17
N ALA A 297 19.91 -23.31 -16.82
CA ALA A 297 19.60 -24.73 -17.00
C ALA A 297 18.42 -25.23 -16.13
N GLY A 298 18.15 -24.58 -14.98
CA GLY A 298 17.09 -24.92 -14.04
C GLY A 298 15.86 -24.01 -14.08
N VAL A 299 15.93 -22.91 -14.85
CA VAL A 299 14.84 -21.93 -14.90
C VAL A 299 13.58 -22.52 -15.57
N ARG A 300 12.46 -22.44 -14.88
CA ARG A 300 11.13 -22.81 -15.40
C ARG A 300 10.07 -21.88 -14.77
N PRO A 301 9.17 -21.26 -15.55
CA PRO A 301 9.21 -21.23 -17.03
C PRO A 301 10.43 -20.46 -17.57
N VAL A 302 10.72 -20.66 -18.85
CA VAL A 302 11.66 -19.80 -19.56
C VAL A 302 10.94 -18.51 -19.92
N LEU A 303 11.45 -17.37 -19.47
CA LEU A 303 10.87 -16.08 -19.75
C LEU A 303 11.19 -15.63 -21.18
N ASN A 304 10.28 -14.84 -21.78
CA ASN A 304 10.45 -14.26 -23.10
C ASN A 304 11.25 -12.94 -23.05
N ARG A 305 11.28 -12.30 -21.86
CA ARG A 305 11.95 -11.02 -21.61
C ARG A 305 12.92 -11.16 -20.43
N GLU A 306 13.92 -10.31 -20.39
CA GLU A 306 14.80 -10.22 -19.21
C GLU A 306 14.01 -9.76 -17.98
N PRO A 307 14.28 -10.31 -16.79
CA PRO A 307 13.62 -9.89 -15.55
C PRO A 307 13.63 -8.39 -15.29
N ALA A 308 14.74 -7.71 -15.63
CA ALA A 308 14.85 -6.26 -15.51
C ALA A 308 13.87 -5.51 -16.42
N GLU A 309 13.69 -5.98 -17.68
CA GLU A 309 12.73 -5.39 -18.61
C GLU A 309 11.30 -5.50 -18.06
N ILE A 310 10.93 -6.69 -17.54
CA ILE A 310 9.62 -6.92 -16.93
C ILE A 310 9.40 -5.99 -15.75
N LEU A 311 10.37 -5.88 -14.84
CA LEU A 311 10.27 -5.01 -13.67
C LEU A 311 10.09 -3.55 -14.08
N TYR A 312 10.95 -3.05 -14.96
CA TYR A 312 10.93 -1.63 -15.37
C TYR A 312 9.67 -1.26 -16.15
N GLU A 313 9.07 -2.22 -16.87
CA GLU A 313 7.88 -1.98 -17.68
C GLU A 313 6.57 -2.11 -16.87
N GLN A 314 6.50 -3.04 -15.91
CA GLN A 314 5.23 -3.45 -15.29
C GLN A 314 5.12 -3.14 -13.80
N VAL A 315 6.23 -2.87 -13.09
CA VAL A 315 6.22 -2.65 -11.65
C VAL A 315 6.39 -1.17 -11.33
N TYR A 316 5.51 -0.67 -10.47
CA TYR A 316 5.49 0.68 -9.91
C TYR A 316 5.71 0.60 -8.41
N ALA A 317 6.30 1.62 -7.80
CA ALA A 317 6.45 1.70 -6.35
C ALA A 317 6.21 3.11 -5.84
N SER A 318 5.63 3.22 -4.64
CA SER A 318 5.52 4.48 -3.93
C SER A 318 6.45 4.55 -2.72
N PHE A 319 6.87 5.76 -2.40
CA PHE A 319 7.71 6.11 -1.26
C PHE A 319 7.23 7.40 -0.60
N GLN A 320 7.58 7.62 0.65
CA GLN A 320 7.17 8.80 1.43
C GLN A 320 8.32 9.79 1.64
N HIS A 321 9.32 9.39 2.43
CA HIS A 321 10.43 10.23 2.89
C HIS A 321 11.80 9.83 2.30
N ASP A 322 11.84 8.79 1.47
CA ASP A 322 13.06 8.14 1.00
C ASP A 322 13.76 8.94 -0.10
N SER A 323 14.67 9.84 0.26
CA SER A 323 15.45 10.59 -0.74
C SER A 323 16.20 9.70 -1.74
N SER A 324 16.56 8.47 -1.36
CA SER A 324 17.16 7.48 -2.25
C SER A 324 16.24 7.01 -3.38
N ALA A 325 14.92 7.12 -3.23
CA ALA A 325 13.95 6.81 -4.28
C ALA A 325 14.10 7.72 -5.50
N ILE A 326 14.52 8.99 -5.30
CA ILE A 326 14.82 9.93 -6.39
C ILE A 326 15.95 9.38 -7.27
N LEU A 327 16.96 8.73 -6.66
CA LEU A 327 18.10 8.12 -7.38
C LEU A 327 17.66 6.91 -8.21
N ALA A 328 16.68 6.14 -7.75
CA ALA A 328 16.13 5.03 -8.52
C ALA A 328 15.57 5.51 -9.87
N CYS A 329 14.90 6.65 -9.89
CA CYS A 329 14.38 7.28 -11.09
C CYS A 329 15.48 8.00 -11.90
N SER A 330 16.25 8.91 -11.26
CA SER A 330 17.17 9.82 -11.96
C SER A 330 18.45 9.15 -12.44
N ALA A 331 19.09 8.32 -11.60
CA ALA A 331 20.40 7.73 -11.87
C ALA A 331 20.32 6.28 -12.39
N MET A 332 19.30 5.52 -11.94
CA MET A 332 19.16 4.11 -12.30
C MET A 332 18.09 3.87 -13.38
N GLY A 333 17.35 4.91 -13.78
CA GLY A 333 16.44 4.90 -14.93
C GLY A 333 15.08 4.23 -14.70
N TRP A 334 14.74 3.87 -13.46
CA TRP A 334 13.43 3.29 -13.16
C TRP A 334 12.36 4.37 -13.09
N GLN A 335 11.60 4.55 -14.16
CA GLN A 335 10.65 5.64 -14.32
C GLN A 335 9.31 5.43 -13.59
N ASN A 336 9.06 4.25 -13.02
CA ASN A 336 7.80 3.87 -12.39
C ASN A 336 7.81 4.11 -10.87
N VAL A 337 8.49 5.17 -10.45
CA VAL A 337 8.56 5.62 -9.06
C VAL A 337 7.57 6.76 -8.85
N MET A 338 6.78 6.71 -7.80
CA MET A 338 5.85 7.78 -7.42
C MET A 338 5.95 8.09 -5.92
N TRP A 339 5.59 9.31 -5.58
CA TRP A 339 5.47 9.73 -4.18
C TRP A 339 4.12 9.28 -3.60
N GLY A 340 4.04 9.11 -2.27
CA GLY A 340 2.82 8.80 -1.54
C GLY A 340 2.77 9.51 -0.20
N SER A 341 1.58 9.94 0.22
CA SER A 341 1.36 10.69 1.46
C SER A 341 1.13 9.83 2.68
N ASP A 342 0.59 8.63 2.46
CA ASP A 342 0.09 7.72 3.49
C ASP A 342 -0.97 8.37 4.42
N TYR A 343 -1.77 9.29 3.86
CA TYR A 343 -2.86 9.93 4.60
C TYR A 343 -3.96 8.88 4.95
N PRO A 344 -4.49 8.82 6.17
CA PRO A 344 -4.30 9.73 7.30
C PRO A 344 -3.36 9.19 8.39
N HIS A 345 -2.48 8.25 8.08
CA HIS A 345 -1.59 7.62 9.07
C HIS A 345 -0.63 8.60 9.72
N PHE A 346 -0.15 8.27 10.93
CA PHE A 346 0.77 9.12 11.69
C PHE A 346 2.17 9.20 11.10
N GLU A 347 2.63 8.10 10.51
CA GLU A 347 3.89 7.99 9.79
C GLU A 347 3.87 8.71 8.45
N GLY A 348 2.68 9.05 7.94
CA GLY A 348 2.49 9.79 6.71
C GLY A 348 2.97 11.25 6.77
N THR A 349 2.74 11.99 5.70
CA THR A 349 3.28 13.34 5.55
C THR A 349 2.33 14.46 5.95
N PHE A 350 1.09 14.16 6.33
CA PHE A 350 0.07 15.15 6.63
C PHE A 350 0.52 16.15 7.72
N GLY A 351 0.31 17.43 7.46
CA GLY A 351 0.73 18.53 8.31
C GLY A 351 2.17 19.00 8.05
N HIS A 352 2.94 18.27 7.22
CA HIS A 352 4.29 18.65 6.78
C HIS A 352 4.61 18.19 5.35
N THR A 353 3.59 17.90 4.54
CA THR A 353 3.75 17.44 3.15
C THR A 353 4.57 18.41 2.32
N GLN A 354 4.30 19.73 2.42
CA GLN A 354 5.04 20.71 1.64
C GLN A 354 6.52 20.77 2.05
N GLU A 355 6.82 20.66 3.34
CA GLU A 355 8.20 20.58 3.82
C GLU A 355 8.89 19.32 3.28
N THR A 356 8.19 18.20 3.31
CA THR A 356 8.69 16.92 2.76
C THR A 356 8.94 17.03 1.26
N LEU A 357 8.00 17.54 0.47
CA LEU A 357 8.15 17.67 -0.98
C LEU A 357 9.28 18.62 -1.35
N HIS A 358 9.40 19.77 -0.67
CA HIS A 358 10.52 20.67 -0.87
C HIS A 358 11.85 20.00 -0.52
N GLY A 359 11.92 19.29 0.62
CA GLY A 359 13.12 18.57 1.02
C GLY A 359 13.55 17.46 0.06
N LEU A 360 12.58 16.79 -0.57
CA LEU A 360 12.83 15.72 -1.53
C LEU A 360 13.25 16.26 -2.91
N PHE A 361 12.60 17.33 -3.39
CA PHE A 361 12.73 17.76 -4.78
C PHE A 361 13.57 19.03 -4.97
N ASP A 362 14.07 19.66 -3.90
CA ASP A 362 15.00 20.78 -4.04
C ASP A 362 16.28 20.35 -4.76
N GLY A 363 16.61 21.08 -5.84
CA GLY A 363 17.77 20.77 -6.68
C GLY A 363 17.64 19.52 -7.58
N VAL A 364 16.50 18.85 -7.59
CA VAL A 364 16.21 17.72 -8.48
C VAL A 364 15.82 18.26 -9.87
N ASP A 365 16.31 17.61 -10.94
CA ASP A 365 15.89 17.93 -12.31
C ASP A 365 14.37 17.89 -12.45
N GLU A 366 13.77 18.94 -13.06
CA GLU A 366 12.32 19.09 -13.13
C GLU A 366 11.62 17.94 -13.85
N LYS A 367 12.25 17.32 -14.84
CA LYS A 367 11.65 16.15 -15.53
C LYS A 367 11.56 14.95 -14.58
N VAL A 368 12.57 14.74 -13.76
CA VAL A 368 12.59 13.67 -12.75
C VAL A 368 11.56 13.99 -11.67
N SER A 369 11.55 15.21 -11.16
CA SER A 369 10.59 15.71 -10.17
C SER A 369 9.15 15.54 -10.66
N HIS A 370 8.85 16.05 -11.87
CA HIS A 370 7.52 15.90 -12.48
C HIS A 370 7.14 14.43 -12.70
N ARG A 371 8.10 13.60 -13.19
CA ARG A 371 7.86 12.18 -13.41
C ARG A 371 7.40 11.47 -12.11
N ILE A 372 8.07 11.74 -10.99
CA ILE A 372 7.76 11.13 -9.70
C ILE A 372 6.47 11.70 -9.11
N ARG A 373 6.29 13.01 -9.15
CA ARG A 373 5.13 13.67 -8.55
C ARG A 373 3.83 13.44 -9.32
N ILE A 374 3.89 13.38 -10.64
CA ILE A 374 2.69 13.37 -11.50
C ILE A 374 2.74 12.23 -12.51
N GLY A 375 3.84 12.11 -13.26
CA GLY A 375 3.89 11.32 -14.48
C GLY A 375 3.67 9.81 -14.28
N ALA A 376 4.28 9.22 -13.26
CA ALA A 376 4.15 7.78 -13.00
C ALA A 376 2.72 7.40 -12.57
N PHE A 377 2.09 8.24 -11.73
CA PHE A 377 0.69 8.06 -11.34
C PHE A 377 -0.24 8.17 -12.56
N GLN A 378 -0.05 9.22 -13.39
CA GLN A 378 -0.89 9.46 -14.55
C GLN A 378 -0.77 8.35 -15.61
N GLU A 379 0.42 7.78 -15.78
CA GLU A 379 0.61 6.63 -16.67
C GLU A 379 -0.10 5.38 -16.14
N LEU A 380 -0.08 5.17 -14.82
CA LEU A 380 -0.75 4.04 -14.20
C LEU A 380 -2.27 4.19 -14.19
N PHE A 381 -2.77 5.41 -13.97
CA PHE A 381 -4.20 5.75 -13.88
C PHE A 381 -4.58 6.87 -14.87
N PRO A 382 -4.57 6.59 -16.19
CA PRO A 382 -4.75 7.63 -17.22
C PRO A 382 -6.14 8.26 -17.26
N SER A 383 -7.14 7.65 -16.64
CA SER A 383 -8.50 8.21 -16.54
C SER A 383 -8.65 9.27 -15.45
N VAL A 384 -7.70 9.39 -14.53
CA VAL A 384 -7.72 10.45 -13.50
C VAL A 384 -7.34 11.78 -14.16
N PRO A 385 -8.14 12.85 -13.99
CA PRO A 385 -7.88 14.12 -14.66
C PRO A 385 -6.56 14.74 -14.16
N LEU A 386 -5.82 15.35 -15.09
CA LEU A 386 -4.66 16.15 -14.72
C LEU A 386 -5.11 17.50 -14.16
N PRO A 387 -4.42 18.01 -13.13
CA PRO A 387 -4.67 19.37 -12.67
C PRO A 387 -4.25 20.42 -13.74
N ALA A 388 -4.98 21.52 -13.80
CA ALA A 388 -4.71 22.59 -14.76
C ALA A 388 -3.28 23.18 -14.66
N PHE A 389 -2.63 23.05 -13.51
CA PHE A 389 -1.25 23.49 -13.26
C PHE A 389 -0.18 22.45 -13.63
N ALA A 390 -0.58 21.23 -14.06
CA ALA A 390 0.35 20.17 -14.48
C ALA A 390 0.39 20.02 -16.01
N ALA A 391 -0.37 20.84 -16.73
CA ALA A 391 -0.44 20.85 -18.19
C ALA A 391 0.71 21.66 -18.82
#